data_2f81bf353082a8b99d8b20504e4e9cc4
#
_entry.id   2f81bf353082a8b99d8b20504e4e9cc4
#
_cell.length_a   1.000
_cell.length_b   1.000
_cell.length_c   1.000
_cell.angle_alpha   90.00
_cell.angle_beta   90.00
_cell.angle_gamma   90.00
#
_symmetry.space_group_name_H-M   'P 1'
#
loop_
_entity.id
_entity.type
_entity.pdbx_description
1 polymer ?
#
loop_
_entity_poly.entity_id
_entity_poly.type
_entity_poly.pdbx_seq_one_letter_code
_entity_poly.pdbx_strand_id
1 'polypeptide(L)'
;MLKLENIKKDYITGDTAVHALKGVSVEFRKSEFVSILGQSGCGKTTLLNIIGGLDRYTSGELYIGGRATSDFRDRDWDNYRNHSVGFIFQSYNLIPHQSVLSNVELALTLTGVPRAERRRRAAEALEKVGLADQLNKKPNEMSGGQMQRVAIARALVNDPEILLADEPTGALDSETSVQIMELLKEISKDRLVIMVTHNPELAKQYSTRIIRLLDGNITDDTMPYSGDEEEKTEKKSGRRPSMSFLTALSLSLNNLMTKKARTFLTAFAGSIGIIGIALILSLSNGVNAYIARVEQET
;
A
#
# COMPACT_ATOMS: atom_id res chain seq x y z
N MET A 1 5.19 -19.64 4.43
CA MET A 1 4.81 -20.11 3.12
C MET A 1 3.45 -19.54 2.76
N LEU A 2 3.19 -19.23 1.50
CA LEU A 2 1.94 -18.63 1.02
C LEU A 2 1.19 -19.67 0.17
N LYS A 3 -0.08 -19.96 0.52
CA LYS A 3 -0.91 -20.94 -0.20
C LYS A 3 -2.34 -20.43 -0.32
N LEU A 4 -2.91 -20.56 -1.50
CA LEU A 4 -4.30 -20.26 -1.81
C LEU A 4 -5.02 -21.58 -2.13
N GLU A 5 -6.19 -21.77 -1.54
CA GLU A 5 -7.05 -22.92 -1.79
C GLU A 5 -8.43 -22.46 -2.24
N ASN A 6 -8.76 -22.74 -3.50
CA ASN A 6 -10.08 -22.48 -4.10
C ASN A 6 -10.58 -21.04 -3.88
N ILE A 7 -9.68 -20.05 -3.99
CA ILE A 7 -10.02 -18.64 -3.78
C ILE A 7 -10.99 -18.14 -4.86
N LYS A 8 -12.15 -17.67 -4.42
CA LYS A 8 -13.14 -16.98 -5.26
C LYS A 8 -13.31 -15.56 -4.81
N LYS A 9 -13.53 -14.66 -5.77
CA LYS A 9 -13.84 -13.25 -5.49
C LYS A 9 -14.93 -12.75 -6.40
N ASP A 10 -16.00 -12.30 -5.78
CA ASP A 10 -17.14 -11.69 -6.43
C ASP A 10 -17.26 -10.23 -5.99
N TYR A 11 -17.45 -9.34 -6.95
CA TYR A 11 -17.84 -7.94 -6.71
C TYR A 11 -19.30 -7.77 -7.08
N ILE A 12 -20.11 -7.34 -6.12
CA ILE A 12 -21.55 -7.09 -6.31
C ILE A 12 -21.76 -5.58 -6.43
N THR A 13 -22.31 -5.13 -7.56
CA THR A 13 -22.65 -3.73 -7.80
C THR A 13 -24.09 -3.66 -8.26
N GLY A 14 -25.00 -3.29 -7.35
CA GLY A 14 -26.44 -3.37 -7.59
C GLY A 14 -26.85 -4.81 -7.89
N ASP A 15 -27.53 -5.03 -9.01
CA ASP A 15 -28.00 -6.36 -9.45
C ASP A 15 -26.97 -7.16 -10.25
N THR A 16 -25.77 -6.62 -10.47
CA THR A 16 -24.72 -7.26 -11.28
C THR A 16 -23.62 -7.83 -10.40
N ALA A 17 -23.31 -9.12 -10.59
CA ALA A 17 -22.18 -9.78 -9.95
C ALA A 17 -21.06 -9.98 -10.99
N VAL A 18 -19.83 -9.53 -10.64
CA VAL A 18 -18.64 -9.76 -11.44
C VAL A 18 -17.78 -10.78 -10.71
N HIS A 19 -17.64 -11.98 -11.29
CA HIS A 19 -16.80 -13.06 -10.76
C HIS A 19 -15.35 -12.85 -11.18
N ALA A 20 -14.58 -12.13 -10.36
CA ALA A 20 -13.19 -11.78 -10.66
C ALA A 20 -12.23 -12.95 -10.50
N LEU A 21 -12.45 -13.85 -9.52
CA LEU A 21 -11.72 -15.10 -9.35
C LEU A 21 -12.71 -16.25 -9.13
N LYS A 22 -12.45 -17.38 -9.77
CA LYS A 22 -13.42 -18.50 -9.88
C LYS A 22 -12.94 -19.82 -9.24
N GLY A 23 -11.98 -19.75 -8.30
CA GLY A 23 -11.47 -20.92 -7.60
C GLY A 23 -9.96 -21.11 -7.82
N VAL A 24 -9.20 -20.07 -7.59
CA VAL A 24 -7.74 -20.07 -7.75
C VAL A 24 -7.09 -20.87 -6.62
N SER A 25 -6.30 -21.87 -6.98
CA SER A 25 -5.47 -22.65 -6.05
C SER A 25 -4.02 -22.59 -6.53
N VAL A 26 -3.13 -22.11 -5.65
CA VAL A 26 -1.70 -22.00 -5.94
C VAL A 26 -0.90 -21.92 -4.65
N GLU A 27 0.30 -22.49 -4.66
CA GLU A 27 1.23 -22.44 -3.55
C GLU A 27 2.57 -21.87 -4.02
N PHE A 28 3.21 -21.03 -3.18
CA PHE A 28 4.44 -20.32 -3.52
C PHE A 28 5.61 -20.77 -2.65
N ARG A 29 6.82 -20.80 -3.24
CA ARG A 29 8.08 -21.03 -2.53
C ARG A 29 8.51 -19.78 -1.77
N LYS A 30 9.42 -19.90 -0.81
CA LYS A 30 9.90 -18.76 -0.02
C LYS A 30 10.70 -17.76 -0.85
N SER A 31 11.48 -18.22 -1.79
CA SER A 31 12.28 -17.38 -2.68
C SER A 31 12.11 -17.88 -4.11
N GLU A 32 11.35 -17.14 -4.89
CA GLU A 32 11.14 -17.34 -6.31
C GLU A 32 10.66 -16.03 -6.96
N PHE A 33 10.85 -15.90 -8.26
CA PHE A 33 10.27 -14.83 -9.05
C PHE A 33 9.12 -15.39 -9.88
N VAL A 34 7.89 -15.12 -9.44
CA VAL A 34 6.66 -15.58 -10.09
C VAL A 34 6.04 -14.44 -10.89
N SER A 35 5.77 -14.68 -12.17
CA SER A 35 4.91 -13.80 -12.97
C SER A 35 3.53 -14.40 -13.14
N ILE A 36 2.50 -13.63 -12.79
CA ILE A 36 1.10 -13.93 -13.10
C ILE A 36 0.77 -13.18 -14.39
N LEU A 37 0.66 -13.95 -15.49
CA LEU A 37 0.45 -13.45 -16.84
C LEU A 37 -1.02 -13.59 -17.25
N GLY A 38 -1.60 -12.55 -17.85
CA GLY A 38 -2.97 -12.60 -18.37
C GLY A 38 -3.39 -11.26 -18.97
N GLN A 39 -4.51 -11.27 -19.71
CA GLN A 39 -5.09 -10.07 -20.31
C GLN A 39 -5.62 -9.10 -19.25
N SER A 40 -5.85 -7.84 -19.66
CA SER A 40 -6.50 -6.86 -18.77
C SER A 40 -7.90 -7.36 -18.35
N GLY A 41 -8.25 -7.18 -17.08
CA GLY A 41 -9.54 -7.59 -16.54
C GLY A 41 -9.65 -9.07 -16.12
N CYS A 42 -8.65 -9.93 -16.35
CA CYS A 42 -8.73 -11.36 -16.01
C CYS A 42 -8.59 -11.69 -14.50
N GLY A 43 -8.47 -10.69 -13.62
CA GLY A 43 -8.41 -10.87 -12.16
C GLY A 43 -7.01 -10.80 -11.53
N LYS A 44 -5.93 -10.44 -12.28
CA LYS A 44 -4.54 -10.38 -11.76
C LYS A 44 -4.37 -9.46 -10.56
N THR A 45 -4.77 -8.19 -10.70
CA THR A 45 -4.69 -7.20 -9.61
C THR A 45 -5.57 -7.59 -8.42
N THR A 46 -6.74 -8.20 -8.68
CA THR A 46 -7.60 -8.75 -7.62
C THR A 46 -6.88 -9.85 -6.83
N LEU A 47 -6.24 -10.78 -7.53
CA LEU A 47 -5.46 -11.85 -6.91
C LEU A 47 -4.30 -11.28 -6.08
N LEU A 48 -3.56 -10.30 -6.63
CA LEU A 48 -2.46 -9.63 -5.94
C LEU A 48 -2.93 -8.91 -4.67
N ASN A 49 -4.07 -8.21 -4.74
CA ASN A 49 -4.66 -7.51 -3.60
C ASN A 49 -5.13 -8.46 -2.50
N ILE A 50 -5.67 -9.63 -2.85
CA ILE A 50 -6.04 -10.66 -1.87
C ILE A 50 -4.80 -11.22 -1.19
N ILE A 51 -3.77 -11.58 -1.95
CA ILE A 51 -2.48 -12.05 -1.41
C ILE A 51 -1.89 -11.02 -0.46
N GLY A 52 -1.95 -9.76 -0.82
CA GLY A 52 -1.41 -8.66 0.00
C GLY A 52 -2.29 -8.21 1.16
N GLY A 53 -3.48 -8.78 1.33
CA GLY A 53 -4.43 -8.40 2.39
C GLY A 53 -5.03 -7.01 2.20
N LEU A 54 -5.05 -6.48 0.97
CA LEU A 54 -5.72 -5.22 0.61
C LEU A 54 -7.20 -5.44 0.27
N ASP A 55 -7.56 -6.64 -0.15
CA ASP A 55 -8.94 -7.06 -0.41
C ASP A 55 -9.19 -8.42 0.23
N ARG A 56 -10.46 -8.75 0.46
CA ARG A 56 -10.89 -10.04 1.02
C ARG A 56 -11.50 -10.91 -0.06
N TYR A 57 -11.20 -12.20 -0.02
CA TYR A 57 -11.85 -13.19 -0.91
C TYR A 57 -13.29 -13.45 -0.46
N THR A 58 -14.14 -13.93 -1.37
CA THR A 58 -15.54 -14.27 -1.10
C THR A 58 -15.67 -15.68 -0.49
N SER A 59 -14.87 -16.62 -1.00
CA SER A 59 -14.79 -17.99 -0.48
C SER A 59 -13.45 -18.64 -0.84
N GLY A 60 -13.16 -19.77 -0.23
CA GLY A 60 -11.86 -20.44 -0.27
C GLY A 60 -11.05 -20.12 0.99
N GLU A 61 -9.75 -20.43 0.98
CA GLU A 61 -8.88 -20.14 2.12
C GLU A 61 -7.49 -19.66 1.64
N LEU A 62 -6.96 -18.65 2.31
CA LEU A 62 -5.58 -18.17 2.13
C LEU A 62 -4.77 -18.55 3.37
N TYR A 63 -3.66 -19.24 3.17
CA TYR A 63 -2.73 -19.58 4.25
C TYR A 63 -1.47 -18.71 4.16
N ILE A 64 -1.09 -18.12 5.29
CA ILE A 64 0.12 -17.30 5.45
C ILE A 64 0.93 -17.86 6.60
N GLY A 65 2.16 -18.32 6.32
CA GLY A 65 2.99 -18.97 7.34
C GLY A 65 2.35 -20.22 7.95
N GLY A 66 1.56 -20.96 7.18
CA GLY A 66 0.83 -22.14 7.63
C GLY A 66 -0.44 -21.88 8.45
N ARG A 67 -0.82 -20.60 8.64
CA ARG A 67 -2.04 -20.20 9.37
C ARG A 67 -3.11 -19.75 8.40
N ALA A 68 -4.35 -20.23 8.55
CA ALA A 68 -5.51 -19.81 7.78
C ALA A 68 -5.87 -18.35 8.09
N THR A 69 -6.17 -17.57 7.05
CA THR A 69 -6.50 -16.14 7.22
C THR A 69 -7.96 -15.91 7.67
N SER A 70 -8.83 -16.92 7.59
CA SER A 70 -10.13 -16.91 8.27
C SER A 70 -10.01 -16.71 9.79
N ASP A 71 -8.88 -17.12 10.39
CA ASP A 71 -8.56 -16.92 11.82
C ASP A 71 -7.91 -15.56 12.12
N PHE A 72 -7.64 -14.75 11.08
CA PHE A 72 -6.98 -13.46 11.26
C PHE A 72 -7.95 -12.41 11.77
N ARG A 73 -7.52 -11.67 12.81
CA ARG A 73 -8.15 -10.43 13.26
C ARG A 73 -7.54 -9.25 12.49
N ASP A 74 -8.17 -8.10 12.53
CA ASP A 74 -7.68 -6.88 11.86
C ASP A 74 -6.22 -6.58 12.20
N ARG A 75 -5.81 -6.83 13.45
CA ARG A 75 -4.42 -6.67 13.89
C ARG A 75 -3.43 -7.63 13.22
N ASP A 76 -3.85 -8.86 12.91
CA ASP A 76 -3.00 -9.84 12.22
C ASP A 76 -2.78 -9.38 10.78
N TRP A 77 -3.82 -8.85 10.14
CA TRP A 77 -3.75 -8.24 8.82
C TRP A 77 -2.88 -6.99 8.80
N ASP A 78 -2.96 -6.10 9.80
CA ASP A 78 -2.09 -4.93 9.92
C ASP A 78 -0.63 -5.34 10.07
N ASN A 79 -0.35 -6.35 10.91
CA ASN A 79 0.99 -6.88 11.07
C ASN A 79 1.54 -7.48 9.79
N TYR A 80 0.73 -8.26 9.07
CA TYR A 80 1.08 -8.86 7.79
C TYR A 80 1.43 -7.79 6.75
N ARG A 81 0.54 -6.81 6.53
CA ARG A 81 0.76 -5.70 5.58
C ARG A 81 1.98 -4.84 5.90
N ASN A 82 2.24 -4.62 7.18
CA ASN A 82 3.32 -3.72 7.60
C ASN A 82 4.70 -4.39 7.66
N HIS A 83 4.77 -5.71 7.84
CA HIS A 83 6.05 -6.39 8.08
C HIS A 83 6.37 -7.50 7.08
N SER A 84 5.34 -8.20 6.56
CA SER A 84 5.56 -9.37 5.71
C SER A 84 5.45 -9.08 4.22
N VAL A 85 4.78 -7.97 3.84
CA VAL A 85 4.49 -7.65 2.44
C VAL A 85 5.00 -6.26 2.08
N GLY A 86 5.67 -6.16 0.92
CA GLY A 86 5.96 -4.90 0.24
C GLY A 86 5.15 -4.79 -1.04
N PHE A 87 4.58 -3.61 -1.32
CA PHE A 87 3.81 -3.34 -2.53
C PHE A 87 4.50 -2.37 -3.46
N ILE A 88 4.59 -2.73 -4.74
CA ILE A 88 5.01 -1.89 -5.86
C ILE A 88 3.81 -1.75 -6.79
N PHE A 89 3.30 -0.53 -6.92
CA PHE A 89 2.12 -0.21 -7.75
C PHE A 89 2.54 0.34 -9.12
N GLN A 90 1.73 0.12 -10.13
CA GLN A 90 1.90 0.65 -11.48
C GLN A 90 2.04 2.18 -11.49
N SER A 91 1.27 2.90 -10.69
CA SER A 91 1.26 4.37 -10.61
C SER A 91 2.20 4.93 -9.54
N TYR A 92 3.22 4.18 -9.09
CA TYR A 92 4.17 4.51 -8.04
C TYR A 92 3.56 4.82 -6.67
N ASN A 93 2.39 5.44 -6.59
CA ASN A 93 1.67 5.87 -5.38
C ASN A 93 2.57 6.64 -4.40
N LEU A 94 3.37 7.58 -4.93
CA LEU A 94 4.20 8.48 -4.14
C LEU A 94 3.40 9.72 -3.75
N ILE A 95 3.70 10.27 -2.57
CA ILE A 95 3.10 11.51 -2.08
C ILE A 95 3.81 12.70 -2.72
N PRO A 96 3.16 13.46 -3.64
CA PRO A 96 3.85 14.41 -4.52
C PRO A 96 4.51 15.59 -3.80
N HIS A 97 3.98 15.98 -2.64
CA HIS A 97 4.48 17.13 -1.87
C HIS A 97 5.55 16.75 -0.83
N GLN A 98 5.83 15.47 -0.65
CA GLN A 98 6.87 14.95 0.22
C GLN A 98 8.14 14.64 -0.57
N SER A 99 9.30 14.73 0.11
CA SER A 99 10.56 14.31 -0.49
C SER A 99 10.60 12.79 -0.73
N VAL A 100 11.53 12.37 -1.57
CA VAL A 100 11.83 10.96 -1.83
C VAL A 100 12.11 10.22 -0.52
N LEU A 101 12.98 10.77 0.33
CA LEU A 101 13.27 10.20 1.64
C LEU A 101 12.01 10.06 2.50
N SER A 102 11.18 11.09 2.57
CA SER A 102 9.95 11.07 3.38
C SER A 102 8.92 10.06 2.86
N ASN A 103 8.87 9.83 1.55
CA ASN A 103 8.02 8.79 0.95
C ASN A 103 8.43 7.38 1.41
N VAL A 104 9.72 7.11 1.56
CA VAL A 104 10.22 5.83 2.06
C VAL A 104 10.08 5.73 3.58
N GLU A 105 10.38 6.81 4.33
CA GLU A 105 10.19 6.88 5.79
C GLU A 105 8.75 6.57 6.24
N LEU A 106 7.75 6.83 5.38
CA LEU A 106 6.33 6.62 5.72
C LEU A 106 6.04 5.17 6.12
N ALA A 107 6.58 4.20 5.40
CA ALA A 107 6.39 2.78 5.72
C ALA A 107 6.93 2.43 7.12
N LEU A 108 8.08 2.99 7.50
CA LEU A 108 8.68 2.84 8.82
C LEU A 108 7.93 3.63 9.91
N THR A 109 7.26 4.70 9.54
CA THR A 109 6.43 5.50 10.48
C THR A 109 5.24 4.69 10.97
N LEU A 110 4.61 3.95 10.07
CA LEU A 110 3.46 3.10 10.38
C LEU A 110 3.84 1.92 11.30
N THR A 111 5.08 1.45 11.23
CA THR A 111 5.59 0.38 12.10
C THR A 111 6.18 0.86 13.44
N GLY A 112 6.11 2.17 13.72
CA GLY A 112 6.53 2.75 15.01
C GLY A 112 8.05 2.87 15.20
N VAL A 113 8.84 2.82 14.12
CA VAL A 113 10.30 2.98 14.18
C VAL A 113 10.66 4.41 14.60
N PRO A 114 11.63 4.64 15.51
CA PRO A 114 12.05 5.97 15.93
C PRO A 114 12.60 6.82 14.78
N ARG A 115 12.41 8.15 14.84
CA ARG A 115 12.72 9.08 13.72
C ARG A 115 14.15 8.96 13.17
N ALA A 116 15.14 8.91 14.05
CA ALA A 116 16.54 8.81 13.63
C ALA A 116 16.81 7.52 12.86
N GLU A 117 16.28 6.40 13.34
CA GLU A 117 16.40 5.09 12.72
C GLU A 117 15.63 5.01 11.41
N ARG A 118 14.42 5.60 11.33
CA ARG A 118 13.66 5.70 10.07
C ARG A 118 14.47 6.37 8.97
N ARG A 119 15.06 7.53 9.30
CA ARG A 119 15.83 8.31 8.33
C ARG A 119 17.05 7.53 7.83
N ARG A 120 17.76 6.85 8.71
CA ARG A 120 18.91 6.01 8.36
C ARG A 120 18.50 4.87 7.44
N ARG A 121 17.49 4.07 7.84
CA ARG A 121 17.00 2.92 7.04
C ARG A 121 16.41 3.34 5.71
N ALA A 122 15.67 4.45 5.65
CA ALA A 122 15.13 4.96 4.40
C ALA A 122 16.23 5.44 3.45
N ALA A 123 17.28 6.10 3.94
CA ALA A 123 18.43 6.49 3.14
C ALA A 123 19.18 5.27 2.59
N GLU A 124 19.44 4.26 3.42
CA GLU A 124 20.07 2.99 3.00
C GLU A 124 19.22 2.23 1.95
N ALA A 125 17.89 2.23 2.10
CA ALA A 125 17.01 1.63 1.10
C ALA A 125 17.06 2.36 -0.25
N LEU A 126 17.15 3.69 -0.23
CA LEU A 126 17.31 4.51 -1.43
C LEU A 126 18.69 4.34 -2.08
N GLU A 127 19.74 4.22 -1.29
CA GLU A 127 21.08 3.91 -1.77
C GLU A 127 21.12 2.57 -2.53
N LYS A 128 20.50 1.51 -1.97
CA LYS A 128 20.41 0.18 -2.60
C LYS A 128 19.74 0.18 -3.96
N VAL A 129 18.89 1.14 -4.24
CA VAL A 129 18.25 1.31 -5.57
C VAL A 129 18.91 2.39 -6.42
N GLY A 130 20.08 2.90 -6.01
CA GLY A 130 20.88 3.87 -6.77
C GLY A 130 20.34 5.31 -6.73
N LEU A 131 19.74 5.72 -5.60
CA LEU A 131 19.13 7.06 -5.41
C LEU A 131 19.72 7.82 -4.21
N ALA A 132 20.97 7.53 -3.81
CA ALA A 132 21.62 8.17 -2.66
C ALA A 132 21.64 9.71 -2.76
N ASP A 133 21.83 10.27 -3.96
CA ASP A 133 21.92 11.71 -4.20
C ASP A 133 20.57 12.42 -4.41
N GLN A 134 19.45 11.66 -4.36
CA GLN A 134 18.13 12.17 -4.70
C GLN A 134 17.20 12.35 -3.48
N LEU A 135 17.69 12.17 -2.25
CA LEU A 135 16.90 12.07 -1.02
C LEU A 135 15.93 13.23 -0.78
N ASN A 136 16.34 14.45 -1.14
CA ASN A 136 15.58 15.67 -0.88
C ASN A 136 14.66 16.08 -2.04
N LYS A 137 14.78 15.44 -3.21
CA LYS A 137 13.92 15.72 -4.36
C LYS A 137 12.48 15.28 -4.09
N LYS A 138 11.56 15.89 -4.81
CA LYS A 138 10.15 15.50 -4.84
C LYS A 138 9.85 14.62 -6.06
N PRO A 139 8.76 13.83 -6.05
CA PRO A 139 8.39 13.00 -7.19
C PRO A 139 8.27 13.73 -8.53
N ASN A 140 7.79 14.98 -8.54
CA ASN A 140 7.68 15.79 -9.75
C ASN A 140 9.03 16.28 -10.33
N GLU A 141 10.12 16.07 -9.62
CA GLU A 141 11.49 16.40 -10.03
C GLU A 141 12.27 15.15 -10.51
N MET A 142 11.56 14.01 -10.68
CA MET A 142 12.16 12.71 -10.97
C MET A 142 11.59 12.10 -12.26
N SER A 143 12.41 11.28 -12.93
CA SER A 143 11.94 10.46 -14.04
C SER A 143 11.04 9.32 -13.59
N GLY A 144 10.28 8.71 -14.51
CA GLY A 144 9.42 7.56 -14.22
C GLY A 144 10.19 6.39 -13.59
N GLY A 145 11.36 6.06 -14.14
CA GLY A 145 12.23 5.01 -13.59
C GLY A 145 12.79 5.33 -12.21
N GLN A 146 13.12 6.59 -11.94
CA GLN A 146 13.54 7.01 -10.60
C GLN A 146 12.36 6.91 -9.60
N MET A 147 11.16 7.33 -9.98
CA MET A 147 9.96 7.17 -9.14
C MET A 147 9.67 5.70 -8.85
N GLN A 148 9.86 4.81 -9.82
CA GLN A 148 9.71 3.37 -9.62
C GLN A 148 10.74 2.81 -8.64
N ARG A 149 12.00 3.24 -8.74
CA ARG A 149 13.04 2.87 -7.77
C ARG A 149 12.70 3.36 -6.35
N VAL A 150 12.12 4.55 -6.19
CA VAL A 150 11.60 5.03 -4.89
C VAL A 150 10.48 4.13 -4.37
N ALA A 151 9.54 3.72 -5.22
CA ALA A 151 8.45 2.81 -4.85
C ALA A 151 8.99 1.44 -4.40
N ILE A 152 10.02 0.92 -5.09
CA ILE A 152 10.73 -0.31 -4.70
C ILE A 152 11.43 -0.13 -3.35
N ALA A 153 12.19 0.96 -3.15
CA ALA A 153 12.85 1.24 -1.86
C ALA A 153 11.84 1.30 -0.72
N ARG A 154 10.70 1.97 -0.93
CA ARG A 154 9.60 2.03 0.06
C ARG A 154 9.03 0.64 0.37
N ALA A 155 8.86 -0.20 -0.65
CA ALA A 155 8.35 -1.56 -0.46
C ALA A 155 9.33 -2.43 0.33
N LEU A 156 10.63 -2.22 0.18
CA LEU A 156 11.70 -3.02 0.81
C LEU A 156 12.12 -2.55 2.20
N VAL A 157 11.81 -1.31 2.60
CA VAL A 157 12.39 -0.68 3.80
C VAL A 157 12.04 -1.38 5.12
N ASN A 158 10.93 -2.12 5.16
CA ASN A 158 10.52 -2.96 6.29
C ASN A 158 11.06 -4.39 6.22
N ASP A 159 11.91 -4.69 5.24
CA ASP A 159 12.48 -6.03 5.00
C ASP A 159 11.40 -7.13 4.89
N PRO A 160 10.44 -7.00 3.95
CA PRO A 160 9.34 -7.94 3.80
C PRO A 160 9.82 -9.27 3.21
N GLU A 161 9.11 -10.36 3.57
CA GLU A 161 9.34 -11.70 2.99
C GLU A 161 8.73 -11.84 1.59
N ILE A 162 7.68 -11.07 1.30
CA ILE A 162 6.91 -11.10 0.05
C ILE A 162 6.92 -9.71 -0.59
N LEU A 163 7.26 -9.64 -1.87
CA LEU A 163 7.18 -8.43 -2.67
C LEU A 163 6.13 -8.63 -3.76
N LEU A 164 5.11 -7.79 -3.75
CA LEU A 164 4.02 -7.81 -4.72
C LEU A 164 4.18 -6.64 -5.69
N ALA A 165 4.23 -6.91 -6.99
CA ALA A 165 4.45 -5.91 -8.02
C ALA A 165 3.30 -5.93 -9.05
N ASP A 166 2.54 -4.85 -9.10
CA ASP A 166 1.45 -4.66 -10.06
C ASP A 166 1.96 -3.87 -11.26
N GLU A 167 2.21 -4.54 -12.36
CA GLU A 167 2.72 -3.98 -13.63
C GLU A 167 3.89 -2.99 -13.43
N PRO A 168 5.00 -3.41 -12.79
CA PRO A 168 6.05 -2.50 -12.32
C PRO A 168 6.81 -1.77 -13.44
N THR A 169 6.62 -2.17 -14.70
CA THR A 169 7.24 -1.57 -15.88
C THR A 169 6.25 -0.90 -16.83
N GLY A 170 4.94 -0.93 -16.51
CA GLY A 170 3.88 -0.52 -17.43
C GLY A 170 3.89 0.96 -17.85
N ALA A 171 4.58 1.82 -17.10
CA ALA A 171 4.71 3.26 -17.39
C ALA A 171 6.15 3.68 -17.74
N LEU A 172 7.03 2.73 -18.08
CA LEU A 172 8.46 2.94 -18.31
C LEU A 172 8.85 2.65 -19.77
N ASP A 173 9.91 3.29 -20.22
CA ASP A 173 10.58 2.95 -21.47
C ASP A 173 11.29 1.58 -21.37
N SER A 174 11.69 1.03 -22.51
CA SER A 174 12.26 -0.32 -22.60
C SER A 174 13.56 -0.48 -21.82
N GLU A 175 14.46 0.51 -21.85
CA GLU A 175 15.74 0.45 -21.15
C GLU A 175 15.55 0.49 -19.62
N THR A 176 14.74 1.41 -19.16
CA THR A 176 14.38 1.53 -17.74
C THR A 176 13.64 0.28 -17.24
N SER A 177 12.77 -0.30 -18.08
CA SER A 177 12.07 -1.55 -17.76
C SER A 177 13.03 -2.69 -17.49
N VAL A 178 14.07 -2.87 -18.33
CA VAL A 178 15.13 -3.86 -18.12
C VAL A 178 15.81 -3.66 -16.77
N GLN A 179 16.19 -2.42 -16.44
CA GLN A 179 16.85 -2.11 -15.17
C GLN A 179 15.98 -2.42 -13.95
N ILE A 180 14.68 -2.16 -14.02
CA ILE A 180 13.73 -2.50 -12.94
C ILE A 180 13.57 -4.02 -12.83
N MET A 181 13.49 -4.73 -13.94
CA MET A 181 13.36 -6.19 -13.94
C MET A 181 14.61 -6.89 -13.39
N GLU A 182 15.81 -6.41 -13.73
CA GLU A 182 17.06 -6.91 -13.14
C GLU A 182 17.09 -6.69 -11.62
N LEU A 183 16.66 -5.51 -11.15
CA LEU A 183 16.55 -5.22 -9.71
C LEU A 183 15.57 -6.17 -9.01
N LEU A 184 14.39 -6.42 -9.59
CA LEU A 184 13.40 -7.36 -9.02
C LEU A 184 13.93 -8.80 -9.01
N LYS A 185 14.64 -9.20 -10.05
CA LYS A 185 15.30 -10.51 -10.13
C LYS A 185 16.37 -10.69 -9.05
N GLU A 186 17.17 -9.66 -8.80
CA GLU A 186 18.16 -9.70 -7.69
C GLU A 186 17.46 -9.85 -6.33
N ILE A 187 16.40 -9.09 -6.09
CA ILE A 187 15.59 -9.16 -4.87
C ILE A 187 14.98 -10.56 -4.67
N SER A 188 14.59 -11.23 -5.75
CA SER A 188 13.93 -12.55 -5.69
C SER A 188 14.84 -13.70 -5.24
N LYS A 189 16.15 -13.50 -5.16
CA LYS A 189 17.09 -14.49 -4.64
C LYS A 189 16.85 -14.82 -3.16
N ASP A 190 16.42 -13.83 -2.40
CA ASP A 190 16.27 -13.93 -0.93
C ASP A 190 14.82 -13.91 -0.47
N ARG A 191 13.86 -13.61 -1.36
CA ARG A 191 12.44 -13.49 -1.01
C ARG A 191 11.50 -13.83 -2.17
N LEU A 192 10.23 -14.04 -1.85
CA LEU A 192 9.19 -14.26 -2.84
C LEU A 192 8.83 -12.95 -3.53
N VAL A 193 8.99 -12.89 -4.86
CA VAL A 193 8.51 -11.78 -5.70
C VAL A 193 7.37 -12.30 -6.57
N ILE A 194 6.18 -11.71 -6.43
CA ILE A 194 5.01 -12.00 -7.27
C ILE A 194 4.72 -10.75 -8.09
N MET A 195 4.90 -10.85 -9.39
CA MET A 195 4.62 -9.79 -10.35
C MET A 195 3.39 -10.14 -11.17
N VAL A 196 2.47 -9.21 -11.34
CA VAL A 196 1.43 -9.31 -12.36
C VAL A 196 1.82 -8.47 -13.57
N THR A 197 1.64 -9.02 -14.75
CA THR A 197 1.99 -8.34 -16.01
C THR A 197 1.15 -8.86 -17.16
N HIS A 198 1.02 -8.04 -18.19
CA HIS A 198 0.47 -8.45 -19.49
C HIS A 198 1.56 -8.66 -20.55
N ASN A 199 2.85 -8.45 -20.20
CA ASN A 199 3.98 -8.61 -21.11
C ASN A 199 4.61 -10.02 -20.98
N PRO A 200 4.39 -10.92 -21.97
CA PRO A 200 4.91 -12.28 -21.92
C PRO A 200 6.43 -12.38 -22.10
N GLU A 201 7.06 -11.41 -22.78
CA GLU A 201 8.50 -11.43 -23.01
C GLU A 201 9.26 -11.14 -21.71
N LEU A 202 8.87 -10.11 -20.98
CA LEU A 202 9.45 -9.81 -19.67
C LEU A 202 9.22 -10.98 -18.68
N ALA A 203 8.02 -11.56 -18.67
CA ALA A 203 7.75 -12.72 -17.82
C ALA A 203 8.68 -13.90 -18.13
N LYS A 204 8.89 -14.25 -19.41
CA LYS A 204 9.77 -15.35 -19.82
C LYS A 204 11.25 -15.10 -19.52
N GLN A 205 11.70 -13.85 -19.67
CA GLN A 205 13.10 -13.51 -19.51
C GLN A 205 13.55 -13.46 -18.04
N TYR A 206 12.68 -12.98 -17.15
CA TYR A 206 13.08 -12.66 -15.77
C TYR A 206 12.52 -13.60 -14.71
N SER A 207 11.36 -14.21 -14.95
CA SER A 207 10.70 -15.03 -13.94
C SER A 207 11.20 -16.47 -13.92
N THR A 208 11.26 -17.06 -12.74
CA THR A 208 11.56 -18.49 -12.56
C THR A 208 10.32 -19.35 -12.77
N ARG A 209 9.12 -18.76 -12.60
CA ARG A 209 7.83 -19.43 -12.75
C ARG A 209 6.81 -18.48 -13.36
N ILE A 210 6.00 -18.99 -14.28
CA ILE A 210 4.92 -18.22 -14.93
C ILE A 210 3.60 -18.94 -14.67
N ILE A 211 2.64 -18.22 -14.10
CA ILE A 211 1.27 -18.66 -13.89
C ILE A 211 0.38 -17.89 -14.86
N ARG A 212 -0.41 -18.59 -15.67
CA ARG A 212 -1.35 -17.95 -16.60
C ARG A 212 -2.73 -17.88 -15.99
N LEU A 213 -3.25 -16.65 -15.92
CA LEU A 213 -4.60 -16.36 -15.45
C LEU A 213 -5.48 -15.96 -16.63
N LEU A 214 -6.62 -16.63 -16.79
CA LEU A 214 -7.63 -16.32 -17.80
C LEU A 214 -9.01 -16.39 -17.15
N ASP A 215 -9.78 -15.31 -17.27
CA ASP A 215 -11.17 -15.21 -16.79
C ASP A 215 -11.37 -15.70 -15.34
N GLY A 216 -10.44 -15.34 -14.46
CA GLY A 216 -10.49 -15.67 -13.03
C GLY A 216 -10.04 -17.10 -12.69
N ASN A 217 -9.48 -17.87 -13.64
CA ASN A 217 -8.96 -19.22 -13.43
C ASN A 217 -7.48 -19.31 -13.79
N ILE A 218 -6.72 -20.15 -13.09
CA ILE A 218 -5.37 -20.55 -13.51
C ILE A 218 -5.53 -21.57 -14.64
N THR A 219 -4.94 -21.29 -15.80
CA THR A 219 -4.96 -22.16 -16.98
C THR A 219 -3.65 -22.89 -17.21
N ASP A 220 -2.54 -22.35 -16.69
CA ASP A 220 -1.21 -22.93 -16.85
C ASP A 220 -0.30 -22.48 -15.70
N ASP A 221 0.63 -23.35 -15.31
CA ASP A 221 1.66 -23.09 -14.31
C ASP A 221 2.93 -23.84 -14.71
N THR A 222 3.98 -23.11 -15.04
CA THR A 222 5.21 -23.71 -15.61
C THR A 222 6.02 -24.53 -14.61
N MET A 223 5.86 -24.29 -13.31
CA MET A 223 6.58 -25.00 -12.24
C MET A 223 5.70 -25.15 -10.99
N PRO A 224 4.58 -25.90 -11.06
CA PRO A 224 3.69 -26.05 -9.93
C PRO A 224 4.45 -26.57 -8.70
N TYR A 225 4.04 -26.07 -7.54
CA TYR A 225 4.62 -26.46 -6.27
C TYR A 225 3.50 -26.95 -5.36
N SER A 226 3.68 -28.16 -4.82
CA SER A 226 2.88 -28.71 -3.74
C SER A 226 3.85 -29.05 -2.61
N GLY A 227 3.78 -28.24 -1.53
CA GLY A 227 4.74 -28.34 -0.44
C GLY A 227 4.55 -29.60 0.40
N ASP A 228 5.29 -30.65 0.08
CA ASP A 228 5.42 -31.84 0.92
C ASP A 228 6.58 -31.73 1.93
N GLU A 229 7.29 -30.61 1.98
CA GLU A 229 8.36 -30.36 2.95
C GLU A 229 7.86 -29.46 4.09
N GLU A 230 7.65 -30.04 5.27
CA GLU A 230 7.49 -29.33 6.55
C GLU A 230 8.76 -28.56 6.90
N GLU A 231 8.95 -27.40 6.30
CA GLU A 231 9.89 -26.41 6.85
C GLU A 231 9.34 -25.80 8.13
N LYS A 232 9.88 -26.22 9.27
CA LYS A 232 9.63 -25.58 10.57
C LYS A 232 9.99 -24.11 10.48
N THR A 233 8.99 -23.26 10.30
CA THR A 233 9.15 -21.81 10.30
C THR A 233 9.50 -21.36 11.71
N GLU A 234 10.72 -20.86 11.93
CA GLU A 234 11.05 -20.08 13.12
C GLU A 234 10.13 -18.86 13.18
N LYS A 235 9.32 -18.79 14.25
CA LYS A 235 8.48 -17.63 14.54
C LYS A 235 9.38 -16.43 14.82
N LYS A 236 9.65 -15.60 13.81
CA LYS A 236 10.10 -14.24 14.08
C LYS A 236 8.97 -13.53 14.81
N SER A 237 9.13 -13.37 16.11
CA SER A 237 8.24 -12.59 16.97
C SER A 237 8.25 -11.15 16.48
N GLY A 238 7.30 -10.80 15.64
CA GLY A 238 7.15 -9.47 15.12
C GLY A 238 6.85 -8.49 16.27
N ARG A 239 7.66 -7.41 16.37
CA ARG A 239 7.35 -6.27 17.23
C ARG A 239 5.95 -5.78 16.90
N ARG A 240 5.14 -5.55 17.93
CA ARG A 240 3.76 -5.06 17.79
C ARG A 240 3.78 -3.71 17.07
N PRO A 241 3.08 -3.54 15.93
CA PRO A 241 2.95 -2.24 15.30
C PRO A 241 2.22 -1.32 16.28
N SER A 242 2.87 -0.25 16.71
CA SER A 242 2.23 0.76 17.54
C SER A 242 2.67 2.13 17.06
N MET A 243 1.80 2.80 16.35
CA MET A 243 1.99 4.21 16.01
C MET A 243 1.64 5.04 17.25
N SER A 244 2.58 5.88 17.71
CA SER A 244 2.32 6.82 18.80
C SER A 244 1.19 7.79 18.41
N PHE A 245 0.30 8.13 19.37
CA PHE A 245 -0.75 9.13 19.18
C PHE A 245 -0.18 10.47 18.66
N LEU A 246 0.97 10.89 19.17
CA LEU A 246 1.66 12.11 18.70
C LEU A 246 2.10 11.98 17.22
N THR A 247 2.49 10.81 16.77
CA THR A 247 2.85 10.56 15.37
C THR A 247 1.62 10.63 14.47
N ALA A 248 0.49 10.05 14.90
CA ALA A 248 -0.78 10.11 14.18
C ALA A 248 -1.28 11.56 14.08
N LEU A 249 -1.21 12.32 15.18
CA LEU A 249 -1.58 13.73 15.22
C LEU A 249 -0.69 14.58 14.30
N SER A 250 0.63 14.34 14.32
CA SER A 250 1.60 15.03 13.44
C SER A 250 1.35 14.75 11.96
N LEU A 251 1.06 13.51 11.58
CA LEU A 251 0.72 13.14 10.20
C LEU A 251 -0.59 13.81 9.75
N SER A 252 -1.61 13.83 10.62
CA SER A 252 -2.89 14.48 10.35
C SER A 252 -2.72 15.99 10.18
N LEU A 253 -1.97 16.63 11.07
CA LEU A 253 -1.69 18.06 11.01
C LEU A 253 -0.91 18.43 9.73
N ASN A 254 0.08 17.63 9.38
CA ASN A 254 0.87 17.84 8.17
C ASN A 254 0.01 17.73 6.90
N ASN A 255 -0.96 16.81 6.89
CA ASN A 255 -1.91 16.65 5.80
C ASN A 255 -2.88 17.85 5.67
N LEU A 256 -3.30 18.43 6.79
CA LEU A 256 -4.09 19.66 6.82
C LEU A 256 -3.27 20.87 6.30
N MET A 257 -2.00 20.96 6.69
CA MET A 257 -1.12 22.06 6.28
C MET A 257 -0.73 22.01 4.80
N THR A 258 -0.75 20.84 4.16
CA THR A 258 -0.48 20.73 2.72
C THR A 258 -1.63 21.23 1.84
N LYS A 259 -2.85 21.19 2.36
CA LYS A 259 -4.06 21.69 1.66
C LYS A 259 -4.54 23.04 2.22
N LYS A 260 -3.60 23.95 2.51
CA LYS A 260 -3.84 25.23 3.22
C LYS A 260 -5.06 26.01 2.70
N ALA A 261 -5.19 26.18 1.39
CA ALA A 261 -6.30 26.93 0.80
C ALA A 261 -7.67 26.30 1.11
N ARG A 262 -7.80 24.96 0.96
CA ARG A 262 -9.05 24.25 1.24
C ARG A 262 -9.36 24.25 2.74
N THR A 263 -8.36 24.01 3.58
CA THR A 263 -8.52 24.02 5.05
C THR A 263 -8.93 25.39 5.55
N PHE A 264 -8.32 26.46 5.02
CA PHE A 264 -8.70 27.84 5.35
C PHE A 264 -10.12 28.17 4.89
N LEU A 265 -10.50 27.80 3.66
CA LEU A 265 -11.84 28.04 3.12
C LEU A 265 -12.94 27.33 3.93
N THR A 266 -12.71 26.07 4.31
CA THR A 266 -13.67 25.32 5.14
C THR A 266 -13.76 25.85 6.56
N ALA A 267 -12.64 26.22 7.17
CA ALA A 267 -12.62 26.84 8.49
C ALA A 267 -13.32 28.22 8.49
N PHE A 268 -13.07 29.04 7.46
CA PHE A 268 -13.70 30.34 7.27
C PHE A 268 -15.20 30.21 7.04
N ALA A 269 -15.65 29.31 6.19
CA ALA A 269 -17.07 29.05 5.97
C ALA A 269 -17.80 28.59 7.25
N GLY A 270 -17.17 27.71 8.05
CA GLY A 270 -17.70 27.31 9.36
C GLY A 270 -17.74 28.44 10.38
N SER A 271 -16.76 29.35 10.38
CA SER A 271 -16.70 30.47 11.31
C SER A 271 -17.78 31.52 11.07
N ILE A 272 -18.25 31.71 9.82
CA ILE A 272 -19.31 32.68 9.49
C ILE A 272 -20.60 32.34 10.26
N GLY A 273 -20.97 31.06 10.34
CA GLY A 273 -22.16 30.63 11.10
C GLY A 273 -22.04 30.95 12.60
N ILE A 274 -20.88 30.68 13.20
CA ILE A 274 -20.61 30.94 14.61
C ILE A 274 -20.62 32.44 14.90
N ILE A 275 -19.98 33.24 14.02
CA ILE A 275 -19.97 34.71 14.14
C ILE A 275 -21.38 35.29 14.01
N GLY A 276 -22.19 34.78 13.08
CA GLY A 276 -23.59 35.17 12.92
C GLY A 276 -24.42 34.93 14.16
N ILE A 277 -24.33 33.74 14.77
CA ILE A 277 -25.02 33.42 16.02
C ILE A 277 -24.53 34.33 17.18
N ALA A 278 -23.21 34.52 17.30
CA ALA A 278 -22.64 35.34 18.35
C ALA A 278 -23.10 36.81 18.23
N LEU A 279 -23.19 37.36 17.00
CA LEU A 279 -23.69 38.72 16.76
C LEU A 279 -25.18 38.86 17.12
N ILE A 280 -26.01 37.88 16.75
CA ILE A 280 -27.44 37.89 17.07
C ILE A 280 -27.65 37.87 18.62
N LEU A 281 -26.93 36.96 19.31
CA LEU A 281 -27.00 36.90 20.77
C LEU A 281 -26.49 38.16 21.45
N SER A 282 -25.40 38.73 20.96
CA SER A 282 -24.84 39.99 21.49
C SER A 282 -25.80 41.17 21.29
N LEU A 283 -26.43 41.27 20.10
CA LEU A 283 -27.44 42.31 19.83
C LEU A 283 -28.67 42.13 20.70
N SER A 284 -29.18 40.89 20.84
CA SER A 284 -30.33 40.58 21.70
C SER A 284 -30.06 40.95 23.17
N ASN A 285 -28.90 40.58 23.69
CA ASN A 285 -28.49 40.93 25.05
C ASN A 285 -28.32 42.45 25.22
N GLY A 286 -27.77 43.15 24.24
CA GLY A 286 -27.61 44.60 24.24
C GLY A 286 -28.96 45.33 24.26
N VAL A 287 -29.91 44.90 23.45
CA VAL A 287 -31.28 45.47 23.43
C VAL A 287 -32.00 45.23 24.76
N ASN A 288 -31.93 43.99 25.30
CA ASN A 288 -32.54 43.69 26.60
C ASN A 288 -31.94 44.53 27.74
N ALA A 289 -30.63 44.72 27.75
CA ALA A 289 -29.96 45.54 28.74
C ALA A 289 -30.35 47.03 28.61
N TYR A 290 -30.54 47.54 27.38
CA TYR A 290 -31.01 48.90 27.12
C TYR A 290 -32.44 49.10 27.61
N ILE A 291 -33.37 48.15 27.30
CA ILE A 291 -34.74 48.21 27.76
C ILE A 291 -34.80 48.22 29.30
N ALA A 292 -34.07 47.33 29.96
CA ALA A 292 -34.04 47.23 31.41
C ALA A 292 -33.49 48.54 32.06
N ARG A 293 -32.61 49.24 31.43
CA ARG A 293 -32.11 50.56 31.91
C ARG A 293 -33.13 51.65 31.74
N VAL A 294 -33.87 51.69 30.61
CA VAL A 294 -34.96 52.64 30.39
C VAL A 294 -36.12 52.42 31.38
N GLU A 295 -36.46 51.17 31.70
CA GLU A 295 -37.49 50.84 32.70
C GLU A 295 -37.09 51.25 34.14
N GLN A 296 -35.80 51.34 34.46
CA GLN A 296 -35.34 51.80 35.78
C GLN A 296 -35.27 53.33 35.92
N GLU A 297 -35.21 54.08 34.78
CA GLU A 297 -35.13 55.54 34.74
C GLU A 297 -36.53 56.22 34.61
N THR A 298 -37.60 55.38 34.41
CA THR A 298 -39.00 55.82 34.34
C THR A 298 -39.78 55.51 35.61
#